data_5dc4d08ca25e9f664df196f373acb5cc
#
_entry.id   5dc4d08ca25e9f664df196f373acb5cc
#
_cell.length_a   1.000
_cell.length_b   1.000
_cell.length_c   1.000
_cell.angle_alpha   90.00
_cell.angle_beta   90.00
_cell.angle_gamma   90.00
#
_symmetry.space_group_name_H-M   'P 1'
#
loop_
_entity.id
_entity.type
_entity.pdbx_description
1 polymer ?
#
loop_
_entity_poly.entity_id
_entity_poly.type
_entity_poly.pdbx_seq_one_letter_code
_entity_poly.pdbx_strand_id
1 'polypeptide(L)'
;MFMHGDTVLEVDGVSKLYSRSPLESQNRIAEIVNAAFWGRDFLFGEMQKREFWALDGVNFTLKRGEAIGVIGLNGAGKTTLLRMLVGQFPPDRGEIRIAGKTAGMIDLTAGFNARMSGRENIYLRSATLGRTKEQVESMYDEIAEFTELGEALAAPLSTYSAGMRMRLAFATTIFVDPALLVIDEVLAVGDFQFRQKCLERVRALRERCAFVFASHSMTDIARFCNEAIVLDKGRVDFKGEPEAAIRHYQSKRPRTYLEPAHPEGTADKLGDRFNDEADLTDLRYAYVASSGVETSAFHWNEPIRLKVEFRLH
;
A
#
# COMPACT_ATOMS: atom_id res chain seq x y z
N MET A 1 -5.85 18.60 23.15
CA MET A 1 -6.65 17.53 23.76
C MET A 1 -5.81 16.27 23.74
N PHE A 2 -5.45 15.72 24.89
CA PHE A 2 -4.55 14.56 24.96
C PHE A 2 -5.29 13.30 24.51
N MET A 3 -4.65 12.48 23.68
CA MET A 3 -5.20 11.18 23.28
C MET A 3 -5.39 10.30 24.52
N HIS A 4 -6.49 9.56 24.59
CA HIS A 4 -6.83 8.74 25.76
C HIS A 4 -6.02 7.42 25.74
N GLY A 5 -5.23 7.17 26.79
CA GLY A 5 -4.54 5.91 27.01
C GLY A 5 -3.53 5.53 25.93
N ASP A 6 -3.54 4.26 25.49
CA ASP A 6 -2.59 3.69 24.52
C ASP A 6 -2.91 4.01 23.03
N THR A 7 -3.82 4.95 22.75
CA THR A 7 -4.18 5.33 21.38
C THR A 7 -2.99 5.98 20.67
N VAL A 8 -2.56 5.42 19.55
CA VAL A 8 -1.46 5.90 18.72
C VAL A 8 -1.96 6.69 17.53
N LEU A 9 -3.07 6.26 16.92
CA LEU A 9 -3.67 6.89 15.75
C LEU A 9 -5.17 7.13 15.96
N GLU A 10 -5.61 8.34 15.65
CA GLU A 10 -7.01 8.70 15.55
C GLU A 10 -7.25 9.40 14.20
N VAL A 11 -8.15 8.85 13.42
CA VAL A 11 -8.62 9.39 12.14
C VAL A 11 -10.08 9.74 12.32
N ASP A 12 -10.41 11.04 12.27
CA ASP A 12 -11.74 11.56 12.58
C ASP A 12 -12.30 12.38 11.41
N GLY A 13 -13.35 11.87 10.76
CA GLY A 13 -14.07 12.53 9.66
C GLY A 13 -13.21 12.88 8.44
N VAL A 14 -12.13 12.15 8.22
CA VAL A 14 -11.11 12.50 7.23
C VAL A 14 -11.62 12.40 5.81
N SER A 15 -11.51 13.51 5.07
CA SER A 15 -11.89 13.59 3.67
C SER A 15 -10.79 14.28 2.84
N LYS A 16 -10.63 13.85 1.59
CA LYS A 16 -9.65 14.41 0.64
C LYS A 16 -10.28 14.60 -0.73
N LEU A 17 -10.29 15.83 -1.19
CA LEU A 17 -10.81 16.25 -2.48
C LEU A 17 -9.69 16.28 -3.53
N TYR A 18 -9.98 15.76 -4.71
CA TYR A 18 -9.14 15.92 -5.90
C TYR A 18 -9.94 16.46 -7.07
N SER A 19 -9.27 17.17 -7.97
CA SER A 19 -9.85 17.58 -9.26
C SER A 19 -9.13 16.87 -10.40
N ARG A 20 -9.90 16.49 -11.42
CA ARG A 20 -9.36 15.98 -12.69
C ARG A 20 -8.87 17.12 -13.60
N SER A 21 -9.11 18.37 -13.22
CA SER A 21 -8.68 19.57 -13.95
C SER A 21 -7.57 20.31 -13.18
N PRO A 22 -6.36 20.44 -13.74
CA PRO A 22 -5.30 21.23 -13.10
C PRO A 22 -5.70 22.68 -12.83
N LEU A 23 -6.48 23.28 -13.76
CA LEU A 23 -6.95 24.66 -13.64
C LEU A 23 -7.93 24.83 -12.47
N GLU A 24 -8.90 23.90 -12.31
CA GLU A 24 -9.83 23.93 -11.20
C GLU A 24 -9.10 23.72 -9.85
N SER A 25 -8.08 22.84 -9.82
CA SER A 25 -7.24 22.68 -8.63
C SER A 25 -6.52 23.97 -8.25
N GLN A 26 -5.95 24.71 -9.22
CA GLN A 26 -5.29 25.99 -8.96
C GLN A 26 -6.27 27.05 -8.44
N ASN A 27 -7.47 27.13 -9.04
CA ASN A 27 -8.51 28.05 -8.58
C ASN A 27 -8.92 27.74 -7.14
N ARG A 28 -9.12 26.46 -6.81
CA ARG A 28 -9.47 26.03 -5.45
C ARG A 28 -8.38 26.37 -4.44
N ILE A 29 -7.10 26.17 -4.80
CA ILE A 29 -5.97 26.57 -3.95
C ILE A 29 -5.97 28.08 -3.73
N ALA A 30 -6.20 28.86 -4.77
CA ALA A 30 -6.29 30.32 -4.66
C ALA A 30 -7.44 30.77 -3.73
N GLU A 31 -8.60 30.10 -3.79
CA GLU A 31 -9.74 30.37 -2.89
C GLU A 31 -9.36 30.05 -1.43
N ILE A 32 -8.71 28.89 -1.16
CA ILE A 32 -8.24 28.49 0.18
C ILE A 32 -7.25 29.50 0.72
N VAL A 33 -6.24 29.88 -0.07
CA VAL A 33 -5.21 30.84 0.33
C VAL A 33 -5.83 32.22 0.63
N ASN A 34 -6.77 32.65 -0.22
CA ASN A 34 -7.46 33.94 -0.02
C ASN A 34 -8.33 33.91 1.25
N ALA A 35 -9.07 32.83 1.52
CA ALA A 35 -9.83 32.69 2.75
C ALA A 35 -8.91 32.73 3.98
N ALA A 36 -7.81 31.98 3.97
CA ALA A 36 -6.81 31.98 5.04
C ALA A 36 -6.17 33.36 5.26
N PHE A 37 -5.86 34.10 4.19
CA PHE A 37 -5.31 35.45 4.27
C PHE A 37 -6.26 36.43 4.99
N TRP A 38 -7.56 36.26 4.80
CA TRP A 38 -8.57 37.09 5.46
C TRP A 38 -9.04 36.52 6.81
N GLY A 39 -8.37 35.49 7.34
CA GLY A 39 -8.72 34.86 8.62
C GLY A 39 -10.11 34.21 8.62
N ARG A 40 -10.57 33.75 7.45
CA ARG A 40 -11.86 33.07 7.28
C ARG A 40 -11.63 31.58 7.14
N ASP A 41 -12.45 30.76 7.79
CA ASP A 41 -12.47 29.33 7.55
C ASP A 41 -12.95 29.07 6.11
N PHE A 42 -12.17 28.29 5.37
CA PHE A 42 -12.56 27.86 4.03
C PHE A 42 -13.58 26.74 4.16
N LEU A 43 -14.85 27.04 3.91
CA LEU A 43 -15.88 26.03 3.81
C LEU A 43 -15.87 25.45 2.39
N PHE A 44 -15.55 24.15 2.27
CA PHE A 44 -15.72 23.44 1.01
C PHE A 44 -17.19 23.50 0.61
N GLY A 45 -17.53 24.38 -0.35
CA GLY A 45 -18.84 24.52 -0.94
C GLY A 45 -19.23 23.33 -1.82
N GLU A 46 -20.14 23.54 -2.76
CA GLU A 46 -20.51 22.53 -3.75
C GLU A 46 -19.31 22.09 -4.57
N MET A 47 -19.25 20.76 -4.86
CA MET A 47 -18.20 20.19 -5.71
C MET A 47 -18.30 20.76 -7.13
N GLN A 48 -17.18 21.14 -7.70
CA GLN A 48 -17.10 21.50 -9.12
C GLN A 48 -17.22 20.25 -10.01
N LYS A 49 -17.61 20.42 -11.27
CA LYS A 49 -17.94 19.28 -12.18
C LYS A 49 -16.86 18.20 -12.31
N ARG A 50 -15.60 18.54 -12.05
CA ARG A 50 -14.46 17.62 -12.20
C ARG A 50 -13.79 17.25 -10.88
N GLU A 51 -14.36 17.68 -9.76
CA GLU A 51 -13.91 17.33 -8.44
C GLU A 51 -14.54 16.00 -7.98
N PHE A 52 -13.81 15.27 -7.15
CA PHE A 52 -14.30 14.06 -6.51
C PHE A 52 -13.62 13.86 -5.16
N TRP A 53 -14.34 13.28 -4.22
CA TRP A 53 -13.79 12.86 -2.94
C TRP A 53 -13.03 11.55 -3.13
N ALA A 54 -11.71 11.61 -3.01
CA ALA A 54 -10.87 10.40 -2.96
C ALA A 54 -11.00 9.68 -1.62
N LEU A 55 -11.30 10.45 -0.56
CA LEU A 55 -11.74 9.97 0.75
C LEU A 55 -12.88 10.87 1.23
N ASP A 56 -13.87 10.28 1.92
CA ASP A 56 -15.06 10.99 2.38
C ASP A 56 -15.53 10.44 3.73
N GLY A 57 -15.21 11.15 4.81
CA GLY A 57 -15.64 10.86 6.17
C GLY A 57 -15.04 9.58 6.77
N VAL A 58 -13.77 9.30 6.53
CA VAL A 58 -13.09 8.11 7.08
C VAL A 58 -12.85 8.27 8.57
N ASN A 59 -13.24 7.24 9.36
CA ASN A 59 -13.11 7.22 10.80
C ASN A 59 -12.57 5.89 11.29
N PHE A 60 -11.48 5.91 12.05
CA PHE A 60 -10.97 4.77 12.82
C PHE A 60 -9.89 5.20 13.81
N THR A 61 -9.63 4.35 14.79
CA THR A 61 -8.58 4.53 15.80
C THR A 61 -7.72 3.29 15.89
N LEU A 62 -6.47 3.46 16.30
CA LEU A 62 -5.53 2.36 16.59
C LEU A 62 -4.80 2.61 17.90
N LYS A 63 -4.69 1.57 18.67
CA LYS A 63 -3.85 1.52 19.87
C LYS A 63 -2.48 0.94 19.55
N ARG A 64 -1.56 1.13 20.47
CA ARG A 64 -0.26 0.46 20.43
C ARG A 64 -0.44 -1.07 20.37
N GLY A 65 0.31 -1.72 19.49
CA GLY A 65 0.20 -3.17 19.28
C GLY A 65 -0.90 -3.62 18.33
N GLU A 66 -1.80 -2.72 17.93
CA GLU A 66 -2.87 -3.03 16.99
C GLU A 66 -2.43 -2.83 15.55
N ALA A 67 -3.01 -3.64 14.68
CA ALA A 67 -2.80 -3.57 13.24
C ALA A 67 -4.14 -3.55 12.50
N ILE A 68 -4.35 -2.56 11.65
CA ILE A 68 -5.54 -2.45 10.79
C ILE A 68 -5.17 -2.69 9.33
N GLY A 69 -5.94 -3.59 8.70
CA GLY A 69 -5.87 -3.84 7.27
C GLY A 69 -6.74 -2.86 6.47
N VAL A 70 -6.24 -2.33 5.36
CA VAL A 70 -6.99 -1.48 4.44
C VAL A 70 -7.19 -2.23 3.13
N ILE A 71 -8.42 -2.66 2.88
CA ILE A 71 -8.82 -3.43 1.71
C ILE A 71 -9.63 -2.52 0.77
N GLY A 72 -9.53 -2.72 -0.54
CA GLY A 72 -10.33 -1.98 -1.51
C GLY A 72 -9.81 -2.13 -2.92
N LEU A 73 -10.64 -1.84 -3.91
CA LEU A 73 -10.27 -1.83 -5.32
C LEU A 73 -9.22 -0.75 -5.63
N ASN A 74 -8.62 -0.82 -6.82
CA ASN A 74 -7.80 0.27 -7.32
C ASN A 74 -8.68 1.53 -7.44
N GLY A 75 -8.16 2.67 -6.96
CA GLY A 75 -8.92 3.92 -6.89
C GLY A 75 -9.89 4.05 -5.72
N ALA A 76 -9.99 3.08 -4.79
CA ALA A 76 -10.84 3.18 -3.60
C ALA A 76 -10.37 4.23 -2.58
N GLY A 77 -9.15 4.76 -2.70
CA GLY A 77 -8.60 5.77 -1.80
C GLY A 77 -7.50 5.26 -0.86
N LYS A 78 -7.11 3.97 -0.93
CA LYS A 78 -6.08 3.37 -0.05
C LYS A 78 -4.79 4.18 0.00
N THR A 79 -4.12 4.37 -1.12
CA THR A 79 -2.84 5.12 -1.20
C THR A 79 -3.00 6.57 -0.76
N THR A 80 -4.16 7.20 -1.00
CA THR A 80 -4.45 8.55 -0.51
C THR A 80 -4.48 8.59 1.02
N LEU A 81 -5.17 7.63 1.64
CA LEU A 81 -5.21 7.49 3.09
C LEU A 81 -3.80 7.29 3.66
N LEU A 82 -3.06 6.32 3.12
CA LEU A 82 -1.71 6.01 3.62
C LEU A 82 -0.77 7.21 3.51
N ARG A 83 -0.81 7.97 2.41
CA ARG A 83 0.01 9.17 2.23
C ARG A 83 -0.31 10.28 3.23
N MET A 84 -1.57 10.44 3.61
CA MET A 84 -1.94 11.37 4.66
C MET A 84 -1.45 10.90 6.03
N LEU A 85 -1.53 9.61 6.33
CA LEU A 85 -1.03 9.05 7.59
C LEU A 85 0.48 9.23 7.77
N VAL A 86 1.25 9.23 6.68
CA VAL A 86 2.69 9.55 6.74
C VAL A 86 3.01 11.04 6.62
N GLY A 87 1.98 11.90 6.60
CA GLY A 87 2.13 13.35 6.62
C GLY A 87 2.59 13.97 5.30
N GLN A 88 2.41 13.29 4.14
CA GLN A 88 2.78 13.88 2.84
C GLN A 88 1.89 15.08 2.48
N PHE A 89 0.62 15.04 2.89
CA PHE A 89 -0.31 16.17 2.77
C PHE A 89 -1.44 16.03 3.81
N PRO A 90 -2.05 17.17 4.22
CA PRO A 90 -3.14 17.16 5.18
C PRO A 90 -4.48 16.75 4.54
N PRO A 91 -5.46 16.31 5.34
CA PRO A 91 -6.84 16.18 4.90
C PRO A 91 -7.46 17.55 4.56
N ASP A 92 -8.51 17.57 3.75
CA ASP A 92 -9.29 18.77 3.46
C ASP A 92 -10.45 18.96 4.45
N ARG A 93 -10.91 17.86 5.07
CA ARG A 93 -11.85 17.86 6.20
C ARG A 93 -11.44 16.81 7.20
N GLY A 94 -11.86 17.01 8.45
CA GLY A 94 -11.52 16.12 9.53
C GLY A 94 -10.08 16.30 10.03
N GLU A 95 -9.65 15.39 10.87
CA GLU A 95 -8.35 15.48 11.53
C GLU A 95 -7.68 14.11 11.64
N ILE A 96 -6.35 14.09 11.55
CA ILE A 96 -5.50 12.93 11.84
C ILE A 96 -4.61 13.32 13.01
N ARG A 97 -4.72 12.57 14.10
CA ARG A 97 -3.86 12.73 15.29
C ARG A 97 -3.01 11.48 15.45
N ILE A 98 -1.70 11.68 15.66
CA ILE A 98 -0.75 10.59 15.85
C ILE A 98 0.12 10.87 17.07
N ALA A 99 0.16 9.92 18.00
CA ALA A 99 1.00 10.00 19.21
C ALA A 99 2.38 9.39 18.93
N GLY A 100 3.31 10.18 18.44
CA GLY A 100 4.69 9.77 18.19
C GLY A 100 5.12 9.86 16.74
N LYS A 101 6.24 9.19 16.40
CA LYS A 101 6.81 9.23 15.05
C LYS A 101 6.11 8.25 14.14
N THR A 102 5.91 8.65 12.90
CA THR A 102 5.37 7.79 11.84
C THR A 102 6.47 7.41 10.86
N ALA A 103 6.49 6.16 10.45
CA ALA A 103 7.29 5.72 9.32
C ALA A 103 6.40 5.08 8.26
N GLY A 104 6.71 5.34 6.99
CA GLY A 104 5.94 4.82 5.85
C GLY A 104 6.80 3.98 4.91
N MET A 105 6.26 2.82 4.56
CA MET A 105 6.77 1.95 3.51
C MET A 105 5.84 2.05 2.28
N ILE A 106 5.62 3.29 1.79
CA ILE A 106 4.77 3.57 0.62
C ILE A 106 5.64 3.78 -0.62
N ASP A 107 6.64 4.65 -0.49
CA ASP A 107 7.69 4.87 -1.47
C ASP A 107 9.02 4.71 -0.74
N LEU A 108 9.51 3.49 -0.70
CA LEU A 108 10.71 3.14 0.06
C LEU A 108 11.96 3.87 -0.43
N THR A 109 11.99 4.27 -1.71
CA THR A 109 13.14 4.93 -2.32
C THR A 109 13.09 6.46 -2.23
N ALA A 110 11.96 7.02 -1.82
CA ALA A 110 11.82 8.46 -1.62
C ALA A 110 12.80 8.98 -0.56
N GLY A 111 13.44 10.12 -0.85
CA GLY A 111 14.41 10.76 0.05
C GLY A 111 15.83 10.20 -0.04
N PHE A 112 16.11 9.25 -0.92
CA PHE A 112 17.46 8.82 -1.24
C PHE A 112 18.12 9.74 -2.27
N ASN A 113 19.45 9.94 -2.12
CA ASN A 113 20.27 10.60 -3.11
C ASN A 113 21.14 9.59 -3.85
N ALA A 114 20.91 9.43 -5.16
CA ALA A 114 21.60 8.46 -5.99
C ALA A 114 23.14 8.67 -6.08
N ARG A 115 23.61 9.91 -5.84
CA ARG A 115 25.04 10.27 -5.90
C ARG A 115 25.77 9.99 -4.58
N MET A 116 25.06 9.83 -3.49
CA MET A 116 25.60 9.53 -2.18
C MET A 116 25.78 8.01 -2.03
N SER A 117 26.72 7.61 -1.18
CA SER A 117 26.91 6.22 -0.78
C SER A 117 25.72 5.65 -0.02
N GLY A 118 25.64 4.33 0.10
CA GLY A 118 24.63 3.68 0.95
C GLY A 118 24.71 4.15 2.40
N ARG A 119 25.95 4.30 2.94
CA ARG A 119 26.19 4.84 4.28
C ARG A 119 25.58 6.24 4.44
N GLU A 120 25.90 7.17 3.56
CA GLU A 120 25.38 8.54 3.61
C GLU A 120 23.84 8.56 3.47
N ASN A 121 23.28 7.67 2.66
CA ASN A 121 21.82 7.54 2.51
C ASN A 121 21.14 7.00 3.77
N ILE A 122 21.82 6.14 4.58
CA ILE A 122 21.30 5.75 5.91
C ILE A 122 21.11 7.00 6.78
N TYR A 123 22.12 7.88 6.87
CA TYR A 123 22.02 9.12 7.65
C TYR A 123 20.95 10.07 7.09
N LEU A 124 20.98 10.30 5.78
CA LEU A 124 20.04 11.19 5.09
C LEU A 124 18.59 10.75 5.33
N ARG A 125 18.29 9.48 5.08
CA ARG A 125 16.94 8.92 5.26
C ARG A 125 16.49 8.94 6.72
N SER A 126 17.36 8.56 7.64
CA SER A 126 17.05 8.57 9.07
C SER A 126 16.79 9.99 9.58
N ALA A 127 17.52 10.99 9.06
CA ALA A 127 17.28 12.41 9.39
C ALA A 127 15.90 12.87 8.87
N THR A 128 15.49 12.48 7.65
CA THR A 128 14.12 12.78 7.14
C THR A 128 13.02 12.14 7.98
N LEU A 129 13.32 11.03 8.66
CA LEU A 129 12.43 10.36 9.60
C LEU A 129 12.57 10.88 11.05
N GLY A 130 13.27 12.00 11.23
CA GLY A 130 13.37 12.72 12.50
C GLY A 130 14.35 12.10 13.50
N ARG A 131 15.40 11.39 13.04
CA ARG A 131 16.49 10.93 13.90
C ARG A 131 17.65 11.91 13.89
N THR A 132 18.31 12.09 15.06
CA THR A 132 19.55 12.84 15.15
C THR A 132 20.73 12.00 14.64
N LYS A 133 21.86 12.67 14.33
CA LYS A 133 23.07 11.99 13.88
C LYS A 133 23.56 10.96 14.91
N GLU A 134 23.55 11.32 16.19
CA GLU A 134 23.99 10.47 17.30
C GLU A 134 23.10 9.22 17.42
N GLN A 135 21.79 9.39 17.22
CA GLN A 135 20.83 8.25 17.21
C GLN A 135 21.11 7.31 16.04
N VAL A 136 21.42 7.85 14.86
CA VAL A 136 21.75 7.02 13.69
C VAL A 136 23.08 6.31 13.90
N GLU A 137 24.06 6.99 14.47
CA GLU A 137 25.40 6.43 14.73
C GLU A 137 25.34 5.24 15.69
N SER A 138 24.50 5.31 16.73
CA SER A 138 24.30 4.20 17.68
C SER A 138 23.58 2.98 17.07
N MET A 139 22.86 3.14 15.93
CA MET A 139 22.12 2.06 15.27
C MET A 139 22.75 1.65 13.92
N TYR A 140 23.83 2.34 13.51
CA TYR A 140 24.38 2.18 12.17
C TYR A 140 24.81 0.75 11.88
N ASP A 141 25.51 0.14 12.81
CA ASP A 141 26.03 -1.21 12.62
C ASP A 141 24.90 -2.26 12.49
N GLU A 142 23.83 -2.11 13.30
CA GLU A 142 22.65 -2.96 13.18
C GLU A 142 21.94 -2.78 11.83
N ILE A 143 21.80 -1.52 11.37
CA ILE A 143 21.21 -1.22 10.06
C ILE A 143 22.07 -1.83 8.97
N ALA A 144 23.39 -1.63 9.01
CA ALA A 144 24.32 -2.12 8.01
C ALA A 144 24.29 -3.65 7.92
N GLU A 145 24.36 -4.34 9.06
CA GLU A 145 24.25 -5.80 9.13
C GLU A 145 22.90 -6.31 8.61
N PHE A 146 21.81 -5.63 8.98
CA PHE A 146 20.48 -6.01 8.51
C PHE A 146 20.35 -5.95 6.99
N THR A 147 20.95 -4.95 6.33
CA THR A 147 20.90 -4.80 4.86
C THR A 147 21.61 -5.91 4.11
N GLU A 148 22.62 -6.56 4.72
CA GLU A 148 23.51 -7.55 4.08
C GLU A 148 24.25 -6.99 2.85
N LEU A 149 24.48 -5.68 2.80
CA LEU A 149 25.12 -5.03 1.68
C LEU A 149 26.65 -4.97 1.81
N GLY A 150 27.19 -5.14 3.03
CA GLY A 150 28.62 -5.18 3.29
C GLY A 150 29.38 -3.98 2.71
N GLU A 151 30.45 -4.25 1.96
CA GLU A 151 31.29 -3.22 1.34
C GLU A 151 30.53 -2.32 0.34
N ALA A 152 29.44 -2.80 -0.23
CA ALA A 152 28.63 -2.00 -1.15
C ALA A 152 28.06 -0.73 -0.48
N LEU A 153 27.96 -0.69 0.86
CA LEU A 153 27.55 0.52 1.57
C LEU A 153 28.48 1.71 1.35
N ALA A 154 29.72 1.50 0.93
CA ALA A 154 30.65 2.56 0.58
C ALA A 154 30.44 3.11 -0.84
N ALA A 155 29.76 2.36 -1.71
CA ALA A 155 29.54 2.75 -3.09
C ALA A 155 28.33 3.67 -3.28
N PRO A 156 28.29 4.52 -4.32
CA PRO A 156 27.15 5.37 -4.64
C PRO A 156 25.87 4.55 -4.91
N LEU A 157 24.72 5.04 -4.46
CA LEU A 157 23.44 4.36 -4.62
C LEU A 157 23.03 4.15 -6.08
N SER A 158 23.55 4.98 -7.00
CA SER A 158 23.36 4.81 -8.46
C SER A 158 23.87 3.46 -8.98
N THR A 159 24.84 2.84 -8.29
CA THR A 159 25.41 1.53 -8.67
C THR A 159 24.62 0.34 -8.13
N TYR A 160 23.63 0.59 -7.25
CA TYR A 160 22.87 -0.46 -6.60
C TYR A 160 21.83 -1.08 -7.53
N SER A 161 21.65 -2.39 -7.43
CA SER A 161 20.48 -3.05 -8.01
C SER A 161 19.19 -2.58 -7.34
N ALA A 162 18.03 -2.86 -7.96
CA ALA A 162 16.75 -2.56 -7.36
C ALA A 162 16.58 -3.25 -5.98
N GLY A 163 17.00 -4.51 -5.88
CA GLY A 163 16.98 -5.27 -4.63
C GLY A 163 17.84 -4.65 -3.53
N MET A 164 19.08 -4.23 -3.85
CA MET A 164 19.96 -3.55 -2.89
C MET A 164 19.35 -2.24 -2.38
N ARG A 165 18.78 -1.43 -3.28
CA ARG A 165 18.08 -0.19 -2.87
C ARG A 165 16.91 -0.48 -1.95
N MET A 166 16.12 -1.52 -2.25
CA MET A 166 14.98 -1.91 -1.42
C MET A 166 15.41 -2.43 -0.05
N ARG A 167 16.48 -3.23 0.04
CA ARG A 167 17.05 -3.68 1.33
C ARG A 167 17.47 -2.49 2.21
N LEU A 168 18.20 -1.54 1.63
CA LEU A 168 18.63 -0.33 2.33
C LEU A 168 17.43 0.51 2.80
N ALA A 169 16.44 0.70 1.93
CA ALA A 169 15.26 1.50 2.21
C ALA A 169 14.39 0.89 3.31
N PHE A 170 14.20 -0.43 3.28
CA PHE A 170 13.48 -1.14 4.32
C PHE A 170 14.21 -1.00 5.67
N ALA A 171 15.51 -1.31 5.71
CA ALA A 171 16.31 -1.23 6.92
C ALA A 171 16.23 0.18 7.54
N THR A 172 16.50 1.23 6.77
CA THR A 172 16.45 2.61 7.27
C THR A 172 15.08 3.04 7.78
N THR A 173 14.00 2.43 7.29
CA THR A 173 12.63 2.74 7.73
C THR A 173 12.27 1.99 9.01
N ILE A 174 12.61 0.69 9.11
CA ILE A 174 12.18 -0.15 10.23
C ILE A 174 12.98 0.11 11.52
N PHE A 175 14.23 0.59 11.41
CA PHE A 175 15.07 0.90 12.56
C PHE A 175 14.81 2.27 13.20
N VAL A 176 13.90 3.07 12.63
CA VAL A 176 13.48 4.35 13.23
C VAL A 176 12.68 4.17 14.53
N ASP A 177 12.21 2.95 14.82
CA ASP A 177 11.34 2.62 15.97
C ASP A 177 10.11 3.56 16.02
N PRO A 178 9.22 3.49 15.01
CA PRO A 178 8.08 4.37 14.90
C PRO A 178 6.97 3.98 15.88
N ALA A 179 6.14 4.95 16.27
CA ALA A 179 4.89 4.67 16.99
C ALA A 179 3.80 4.16 16.03
N LEU A 180 3.82 4.63 14.77
CA LEU A 180 2.93 4.19 13.70
C LEU A 180 3.75 3.77 12.47
N LEU A 181 3.55 2.54 12.00
CA LEU A 181 4.14 2.04 10.76
C LEU A 181 3.04 1.84 9.69
N VAL A 182 3.19 2.54 8.57
CA VAL A 182 2.27 2.47 7.45
C VAL A 182 2.93 1.66 6.33
N ILE A 183 2.28 0.57 5.91
CA ILE A 183 2.82 -0.38 4.93
C ILE A 183 1.89 -0.45 3.72
N ASP A 184 2.40 -0.18 2.51
CA ASP A 184 1.68 -0.30 1.24
C ASP A 184 2.35 -1.40 0.39
N GLU A 185 1.77 -2.59 0.36
CA GLU A 185 2.17 -3.75 -0.47
C GLU A 185 3.64 -4.20 -0.41
N VAL A 186 4.50 -3.47 0.29
CA VAL A 186 5.97 -3.51 0.14
C VAL A 186 6.65 -4.63 0.95
N LEU A 187 5.92 -5.58 1.56
CA LEU A 187 6.56 -6.72 2.22
C LEU A 187 7.16 -7.76 1.22
N ALA A 188 7.01 -7.53 -0.08
CA ALA A 188 7.63 -8.33 -1.15
C ALA A 188 9.05 -7.84 -1.51
N VAL A 189 9.83 -7.42 -0.50
CA VAL A 189 11.18 -6.87 -0.68
C VAL A 189 12.24 -7.97 -0.73
N GLY A 190 13.07 -7.95 -1.78
CA GLY A 190 14.22 -8.83 -1.89
C GLY A 190 13.88 -10.30 -2.17
N ASP A 191 14.83 -11.18 -1.86
CA ASP A 191 14.65 -12.62 -1.94
C ASP A 191 13.88 -13.19 -0.74
N PHE A 192 13.61 -14.48 -0.77
CA PHE A 192 12.83 -15.16 0.26
C PHE A 192 13.45 -15.03 1.66
N GLN A 193 14.78 -15.14 1.78
CA GLN A 193 15.47 -15.09 3.09
C GLN A 193 15.37 -13.67 3.68
N PHE A 194 15.64 -12.65 2.89
CA PHE A 194 15.52 -11.26 3.33
C PHE A 194 14.08 -10.91 3.71
N ARG A 195 13.09 -11.41 2.95
CA ARG A 195 11.68 -11.24 3.28
C ARG A 195 11.32 -11.83 4.65
N GLN A 196 11.83 -13.02 5.01
CA GLN A 196 11.60 -13.61 6.34
C GLN A 196 12.19 -12.73 7.44
N LYS A 197 13.43 -12.24 7.25
CA LYS A 197 14.09 -11.32 8.17
C LYS A 197 13.30 -10.02 8.38
N CYS A 198 12.74 -9.46 7.30
CA CYS A 198 11.86 -8.30 7.35
C CYS A 198 10.60 -8.58 8.19
N LEU A 199 9.94 -9.72 7.95
CA LEU A 199 8.73 -10.12 8.69
C LEU A 199 8.99 -10.34 10.17
N GLU A 200 10.13 -10.93 10.53
CA GLU A 200 10.55 -11.11 11.94
C GLU A 200 10.76 -9.74 12.61
N ARG A 201 11.42 -8.82 11.94
CA ARG A 201 11.62 -7.47 12.47
C ARG A 201 10.32 -6.69 12.65
N VAL A 202 9.39 -6.78 11.69
CA VAL A 202 8.03 -6.21 11.81
C VAL A 202 7.28 -6.81 13.00
N ARG A 203 7.36 -8.13 13.18
CA ARG A 203 6.75 -8.80 14.34
C ARG A 203 7.33 -8.33 15.68
N ALA A 204 8.65 -8.15 15.75
CA ALA A 204 9.30 -7.64 16.96
C ALA A 204 8.86 -6.21 17.34
N LEU A 205 8.42 -5.41 16.37
CA LEU A 205 7.86 -4.08 16.63
C LEU A 205 6.40 -4.09 17.09
N ARG A 206 5.70 -5.24 16.98
CA ARG A 206 4.24 -5.30 17.19
C ARG A 206 3.80 -4.81 18.57
N GLU A 207 4.58 -5.06 19.61
CA GLU A 207 4.21 -4.62 20.96
C GLU A 207 4.36 -3.12 21.20
N ARG A 208 5.16 -2.43 20.37
CA ARG A 208 5.53 -1.02 20.56
C ARG A 208 4.98 -0.09 19.49
N CYS A 209 4.46 -0.63 18.41
CA CYS A 209 4.05 0.11 17.23
C CYS A 209 2.61 -0.23 16.86
N ALA A 210 1.85 0.76 16.38
CA ALA A 210 0.59 0.53 15.66
C ALA A 210 0.87 0.38 14.17
N PHE A 211 0.04 -0.41 13.46
CA PHE A 211 0.26 -0.72 12.05
C PHE A 211 -0.96 -0.38 11.20
N VAL A 212 -0.76 0.29 10.07
CA VAL A 212 -1.74 0.39 8.99
C VAL A 212 -1.19 -0.34 7.78
N PHE A 213 -1.88 -1.38 7.35
CA PHE A 213 -1.41 -2.31 6.34
C PHE A 213 -2.35 -2.34 5.14
N ALA A 214 -1.94 -1.80 3.99
CA ALA A 214 -2.66 -1.99 2.73
C ALA A 214 -2.03 -3.10 1.93
N SER A 215 -2.82 -4.09 1.52
CA SER A 215 -2.35 -5.20 0.71
C SER A 215 -3.45 -5.73 -0.21
N HIS A 216 -3.06 -6.22 -1.38
CA HIS A 216 -3.93 -7.02 -2.23
C HIS A 216 -3.95 -8.51 -1.80
N SER A 217 -3.02 -8.93 -0.94
CA SER A 217 -2.99 -10.28 -0.36
C SER A 217 -3.93 -10.36 0.85
N MET A 218 -5.08 -10.98 0.64
CA MET A 218 -6.05 -11.22 1.72
C MET A 218 -5.47 -12.10 2.82
N THR A 219 -4.58 -13.01 2.47
CA THR A 219 -3.86 -13.87 3.42
C THR A 219 -2.98 -13.07 4.37
N ASP A 220 -2.28 -12.03 3.85
CA ASP A 220 -1.44 -11.19 4.68
C ASP A 220 -2.30 -10.32 5.62
N ILE A 221 -3.42 -9.78 5.14
CA ILE A 221 -4.38 -9.05 5.98
C ILE A 221 -4.89 -9.94 7.12
N ALA A 222 -5.36 -11.15 6.82
CA ALA A 222 -5.87 -12.09 7.82
C ALA A 222 -4.80 -12.48 8.85
N ARG A 223 -3.53 -12.58 8.43
CA ARG A 223 -2.42 -13.02 9.28
C ARG A 223 -1.85 -11.93 10.18
N PHE A 224 -1.80 -10.68 9.68
CA PHE A 224 -1.09 -9.59 10.35
C PHE A 224 -1.99 -8.59 11.05
N CYS A 225 -3.28 -8.48 10.68
CA CYS A 225 -4.17 -7.46 11.20
C CYS A 225 -5.09 -8.00 12.29
N ASN A 226 -5.45 -7.13 13.24
CA ASN A 226 -6.46 -7.43 14.28
C ASN A 226 -7.84 -6.99 13.79
N GLU A 227 -7.90 -5.98 12.94
CA GLU A 227 -9.09 -5.40 12.37
C GLU A 227 -8.83 -5.05 10.90
N ALA A 228 -9.87 -4.96 10.08
CA ALA A 228 -9.75 -4.49 8.72
C ALA A 228 -10.89 -3.56 8.33
N ILE A 229 -10.59 -2.59 7.48
CA ILE A 229 -11.56 -1.72 6.83
C ILE A 229 -11.59 -2.01 5.34
N VAL A 230 -12.80 -2.03 4.79
CA VAL A 230 -13.02 -2.07 3.35
C VAL A 230 -13.35 -0.66 2.88
N LEU A 231 -12.49 -0.11 2.01
CA LEU A 231 -12.75 1.16 1.36
C LEU A 231 -13.44 0.92 0.02
N ASP A 232 -14.54 1.62 -0.20
CA ASP A 232 -15.22 1.71 -1.48
C ASP A 232 -15.48 3.18 -1.84
N LYS A 233 -14.96 3.63 -2.98
CA LYS A 233 -15.12 5.01 -3.48
C LYS A 233 -14.86 6.09 -2.43
N GLY A 234 -13.80 5.89 -1.64
CA GLY A 234 -13.35 6.83 -0.62
C GLY A 234 -14.05 6.73 0.73
N ARG A 235 -15.02 5.85 0.90
CA ARG A 235 -15.76 5.65 2.16
C ARG A 235 -15.44 4.31 2.80
N VAL A 236 -15.53 4.25 4.12
CA VAL A 236 -15.49 2.98 4.85
C VAL A 236 -16.83 2.28 4.67
N ASP A 237 -16.81 1.22 3.88
CA ASP A 237 -17.96 0.39 3.57
C ASP A 237 -18.19 -0.73 4.59
N PHE A 238 -17.11 -1.21 5.19
CA PHE A 238 -17.12 -2.21 6.26
C PHE A 238 -15.93 -2.00 7.19
N LYS A 239 -16.11 -2.27 8.46
CA LYS A 239 -15.06 -2.31 9.48
C LYS A 239 -15.35 -3.46 10.45
N GLY A 240 -14.35 -4.29 10.71
CA GLY A 240 -14.47 -5.44 11.63
C GLY A 240 -13.29 -6.41 11.54
N GLU A 241 -13.52 -7.63 11.99
CA GLU A 241 -12.50 -8.69 11.94
C GLU A 241 -12.01 -8.95 10.50
N PRO A 242 -10.72 -9.27 10.32
CA PRO A 242 -10.12 -9.40 8.99
C PRO A 242 -10.87 -10.37 8.07
N GLU A 243 -11.26 -11.55 8.56
CA GLU A 243 -11.98 -12.55 7.76
C GLU A 243 -13.37 -12.06 7.35
N ALA A 244 -14.07 -11.32 8.23
CA ALA A 244 -15.36 -10.74 7.92
C ALA A 244 -15.23 -9.65 6.86
N ALA A 245 -14.21 -8.79 6.97
CA ALA A 245 -13.91 -7.74 6.00
C ALA A 245 -13.55 -8.34 4.63
N ILE A 246 -12.76 -9.40 4.61
CA ILE A 246 -12.39 -10.12 3.38
C ILE A 246 -13.62 -10.72 2.72
N ARG A 247 -14.48 -11.44 3.48
CA ARG A 247 -15.75 -11.98 2.95
C ARG A 247 -16.65 -10.88 2.40
N HIS A 248 -16.78 -9.76 3.12
CA HIS A 248 -17.56 -8.61 2.66
C HIS A 248 -17.01 -8.04 1.34
N TYR A 249 -15.70 -7.82 1.26
CA TYR A 249 -15.05 -7.35 0.05
C TYR A 249 -15.22 -8.32 -1.14
N GLN A 250 -15.09 -9.63 -0.88
CA GLN A 250 -15.27 -10.66 -1.91
C GLN A 250 -16.72 -10.77 -2.40
N SER A 251 -17.71 -10.63 -1.51
CA SER A 251 -19.13 -10.70 -1.87
C SER A 251 -19.58 -9.57 -2.82
N LYS A 252 -18.89 -8.43 -2.78
CA LYS A 252 -19.15 -7.29 -3.66
C LYS A 252 -18.43 -7.35 -5.01
N ARG A 253 -17.49 -8.30 -5.15
CA ARG A 253 -16.85 -8.52 -6.44
C ARG A 253 -17.76 -9.31 -7.35
N PRO A 254 -17.90 -8.94 -8.63
CA PRO A 254 -18.47 -9.83 -9.60
C PRO A 254 -17.73 -11.19 -9.56
N ARG A 255 -18.45 -12.27 -9.55
CA ARG A 255 -17.90 -13.66 -9.48
C ARG A 255 -16.76 -13.95 -10.47
N THR A 256 -16.66 -13.18 -11.53
CA THR A 256 -15.62 -13.25 -12.58
C THR A 256 -14.17 -13.16 -12.08
N TYR A 257 -13.92 -12.81 -10.81
CA TYR A 257 -12.57 -12.63 -10.25
C TYR A 257 -12.18 -13.63 -9.15
N LEU A 258 -13.07 -14.55 -8.77
CA LEU A 258 -12.92 -15.31 -7.52
C LEU A 258 -12.72 -16.81 -7.66
N GLU A 259 -12.82 -17.35 -8.87
CA GLU A 259 -12.52 -18.76 -9.06
C GLU A 259 -11.16 -18.92 -9.74
N PRO A 260 -10.21 -19.70 -9.16
CA PRO A 260 -9.26 -20.38 -10.01
C PRO A 260 -10.12 -21.19 -10.97
N ALA A 261 -9.90 -21.03 -12.26
CA ALA A 261 -10.65 -21.73 -13.29
C ALA A 261 -10.75 -23.21 -12.92
N HIS A 262 -11.95 -23.65 -12.55
CA HIS A 262 -12.23 -25.08 -12.52
C HIS A 262 -11.95 -25.62 -13.92
N PRO A 263 -11.33 -26.79 -14.05
CA PRO A 263 -10.92 -27.35 -15.35
C PRO A 263 -12.07 -27.64 -16.33
N GLU A 264 -13.30 -27.36 -15.96
CA GLU A 264 -14.50 -27.54 -16.80
C GLU A 264 -15.22 -26.21 -17.13
N GLY A 265 -14.59 -25.07 -16.85
CA GLY A 265 -15.21 -23.76 -17.11
C GLY A 265 -15.05 -23.35 -18.57
N THR A 266 -16.14 -23.33 -19.33
CA THR A 266 -16.25 -22.41 -20.48
C THR A 266 -15.94 -21.00 -19.99
N ALA A 267 -14.99 -20.33 -20.64
CA ALA A 267 -14.63 -18.95 -20.34
C ALA A 267 -15.83 -18.03 -20.63
N ASP A 268 -16.68 -17.86 -19.62
CA ASP A 268 -17.73 -16.88 -19.68
C ASP A 268 -17.08 -15.49 -19.58
N LYS A 269 -16.99 -14.81 -20.73
CA LYS A 269 -16.77 -13.35 -20.88
C LYS A 269 -15.43 -12.78 -20.39
N LEU A 270 -14.32 -13.16 -21.00
CA LEU A 270 -13.15 -12.27 -21.08
C LEU A 270 -13.36 -11.13 -22.10
N GLY A 271 -14.46 -11.16 -22.85
CA GLY A 271 -14.75 -10.22 -23.93
C GLY A 271 -14.89 -8.75 -23.56
N ASP A 272 -15.29 -8.46 -22.30
CA ASP A 272 -15.55 -7.08 -21.89
C ASP A 272 -14.29 -6.23 -21.57
N ARG A 273 -13.09 -6.74 -21.83
CA ARG A 273 -11.83 -6.03 -21.54
C ARG A 273 -10.97 -5.67 -22.74
N PHE A 274 -11.29 -6.20 -23.90
CA PHE A 274 -10.62 -5.81 -25.14
C PHE A 274 -11.52 -4.86 -25.89
N ASN A 275 -11.12 -3.59 -25.87
CA ASN A 275 -11.84 -2.48 -26.47
C ASN A 275 -12.11 -2.67 -27.97
N ASP A 276 -13.33 -2.37 -28.32
CA ASP A 276 -13.89 -1.57 -29.44
C ASP A 276 -13.53 -1.89 -30.89
N GLU A 277 -12.61 -2.81 -31.23
CA GLU A 277 -12.32 -3.09 -32.65
C GLU A 277 -12.17 -4.57 -33.04
N ALA A 278 -12.34 -5.52 -32.11
CA ALA A 278 -12.40 -6.93 -32.47
C ALA A 278 -13.36 -7.68 -31.52
N ASP A 279 -14.48 -8.10 -32.04
CA ASP A 279 -15.40 -8.99 -31.30
C ASP A 279 -14.77 -10.38 -31.16
N LEU A 280 -14.11 -10.61 -30.02
CA LEU A 280 -13.62 -11.92 -29.59
C LEU A 280 -14.80 -12.68 -28.97
N THR A 281 -15.35 -13.61 -29.71
CA THR A 281 -16.39 -14.52 -29.20
C THR A 281 -15.83 -15.92 -29.05
N ASP A 282 -16.38 -16.71 -28.11
CA ASP A 282 -16.03 -18.10 -27.86
C ASP A 282 -14.54 -18.37 -27.55
N LEU A 283 -13.97 -17.67 -26.56
CA LEU A 283 -12.64 -17.98 -26.05
C LEU A 283 -12.68 -19.29 -25.23
N ARG A 284 -11.99 -20.32 -25.69
CA ARG A 284 -11.78 -21.58 -24.98
C ARG A 284 -10.29 -21.78 -24.75
N TYR A 285 -9.93 -22.22 -23.56
CA TYR A 285 -8.56 -22.63 -23.27
C TYR A 285 -8.57 -23.98 -22.53
N ALA A 286 -7.58 -24.80 -22.84
CA ALA A 286 -7.36 -26.05 -22.16
C ALA A 286 -5.87 -26.30 -21.98
N TYR A 287 -5.53 -26.92 -20.87
CA TYR A 287 -4.18 -27.41 -20.67
C TYR A 287 -4.07 -28.79 -21.29
N VAL A 288 -3.03 -28.99 -22.08
CA VAL A 288 -2.82 -30.24 -22.83
C VAL A 288 -1.53 -30.89 -22.34
N ALA A 289 -1.61 -32.13 -21.87
CA ALA A 289 -0.44 -32.92 -21.51
C ALA A 289 0.41 -33.28 -22.74
N SER A 290 1.64 -33.77 -22.53
CA SER A 290 2.54 -34.20 -23.58
C SER A 290 1.93 -35.29 -24.47
N SER A 291 0.95 -36.04 -23.96
CA SER A 291 0.14 -37.05 -24.70
C SER A 291 -0.89 -36.45 -25.69
N GLY A 292 -1.09 -35.13 -25.67
CA GLY A 292 -2.11 -34.44 -26.46
C GLY A 292 -3.53 -34.47 -25.87
N VAL A 293 -3.69 -34.99 -24.65
CA VAL A 293 -5.00 -35.08 -23.97
C VAL A 293 -5.17 -33.85 -23.07
N GLU A 294 -6.35 -33.24 -23.09
CA GLU A 294 -6.73 -32.17 -22.18
C GLU A 294 -6.76 -32.71 -20.74
N THR A 295 -6.10 -32.02 -19.80
CA THR A 295 -5.97 -32.46 -18.42
C THR A 295 -5.87 -31.29 -17.44
N SER A 296 -6.35 -31.51 -16.23
CA SER A 296 -6.17 -30.60 -15.09
C SER A 296 -5.10 -31.05 -14.08
N ALA A 297 -4.51 -32.25 -14.32
CA ALA A 297 -3.49 -32.82 -13.46
C ALA A 297 -2.19 -33.03 -14.23
N PHE A 298 -1.07 -32.58 -13.66
CA PHE A 298 0.26 -32.66 -14.27
C PHE A 298 1.22 -33.37 -13.32
N HIS A 299 2.16 -34.13 -13.91
CA HIS A 299 3.29 -34.64 -13.17
C HIS A 299 4.44 -33.64 -13.13
N TRP A 300 5.20 -33.61 -12.05
CA TRP A 300 6.38 -32.76 -11.91
C TRP A 300 7.37 -33.06 -13.06
N ASN A 301 7.81 -32.03 -13.78
CA ASN A 301 8.66 -32.08 -14.98
C ASN A 301 7.97 -32.45 -16.30
N GLU A 302 6.67 -32.46 -16.38
CA GLU A 302 5.99 -32.67 -17.66
C GLU A 302 5.80 -31.34 -18.41
N PRO A 303 6.11 -31.26 -19.72
CA PRO A 303 5.86 -30.04 -20.48
C PRO A 303 4.36 -29.79 -20.64
N ILE A 304 3.90 -28.62 -20.21
CA ILE A 304 2.51 -28.19 -20.30
C ILE A 304 2.33 -27.37 -21.57
N ARG A 305 1.32 -27.71 -22.39
CA ARG A 305 0.89 -26.90 -23.53
C ARG A 305 -0.43 -26.21 -23.19
N LEU A 306 -0.51 -24.91 -23.44
CA LEU A 306 -1.77 -24.17 -23.39
C LEU A 306 -2.37 -24.13 -24.81
N LYS A 307 -3.56 -24.72 -24.98
CA LYS A 307 -4.35 -24.61 -26.20
C LYS A 307 -5.35 -23.48 -26.00
N VAL A 308 -5.34 -22.50 -26.87
CA VAL A 308 -6.27 -21.38 -26.87
C VAL A 308 -7.00 -21.38 -28.21
N GLU A 309 -8.32 -21.48 -28.16
CA GLU A 309 -9.20 -21.40 -29.33
C GLU A 309 -10.07 -20.13 -29.17
N PHE A 310 -10.18 -19.36 -30.24
CA PHE A 310 -11.02 -18.14 -30.25
C PHE A 310 -11.61 -17.94 -31.65
N ARG A 311 -12.74 -17.25 -31.71
CA ARG A 311 -13.34 -16.79 -32.98
C ARG A 311 -13.21 -15.27 -33.05
N LEU A 312 -12.73 -14.79 -34.19
CA LEU A 312 -12.76 -13.40 -34.58
C LEU A 312 -13.97 -13.17 -35.49
N HIS A 313 -14.78 -12.20 -35.22
CA HIS A 313 -15.87 -11.73 -36.07
C HIS A 313 -15.54 -10.37 -36.64
#